data_199353878a1b391ecf3f5bd5dda3e4ec
#
_entry.id   199353878a1b391ecf3f5bd5dda3e4ec
#
_cell.length_a   1.000
_cell.length_b   1.000
_cell.length_c   1.000
_cell.angle_alpha   90.00
_cell.angle_beta   90.00
_cell.angle_gamma   90.00
#
_symmetry.space_group_name_H-M   'P 1'
#
loop_
_entity.id
_entity.type
_entity.pdbx_description
1 polymer ?
#
loop_
_entity_poly.entity_id
_entity_poly.type
_entity_poly.pdbx_seq_one_letter_code
_entity_poly.pdbx_strand_id
1 'polypeptide(L)'
;MTVLWIVLMLIVLLIAVVLLRAVLLKPTAAQTAKVQLDESPRAEKYGKQLSKLVQKETISSRFDEDRTKFLEFHEILEEVFPNVHKTCEKHVFNGSLLFKWGGKGNSEPILFMSHHDVVEATGTWEHGAFSGDIDENGCVWGRGTVDTKASLFCMLTAVEEMIANGFEPECDVYVASSCTEEWSGEGAPLTVQYLKDQGVKLAYLMDEGGMIIEEPVGGVKGTYGMVGVLEKGYGDVKFIAKGKGGHASAPTKNTPLVRLGKFMTEVEKKSPFTSKFNPTVEEMFSRMAPNMNFGMKVIFANMWLFKGLLKELLASISSAAGAMLHTTLAFTTAKGSDGLNVLPQEAFVTGNMRFIPHQDTEESVALISEVAKKYDIETEVIYSDNACPVVDFNSKPFHMVEEVAAEVYPGVGICPYVMTGGTDAKFYRDLSDNCLRFAPLYINQQQYASIHGLNENICQGALPMGVDFYKKMIERS
;
A
#
# COMPACT_ATOMS: atom_id res chain seq x y z
N MET A 1 -8.91 -0.71 -56.69
CA MET A 1 -9.42 -1.99 -56.13
C MET A 1 -8.33 -2.78 -55.45
N THR A 2 -7.17 -3.01 -56.04
CA THR A 2 -6.06 -3.86 -55.45
C THR A 2 -5.58 -3.34 -54.07
N VAL A 3 -5.39 -2.02 -53.91
CA VAL A 3 -4.97 -1.44 -52.62
C VAL A 3 -5.99 -1.68 -51.51
N LEU A 4 -7.31 -1.57 -51.84
CA LEU A 4 -8.38 -1.80 -50.85
C LEU A 4 -8.38 -3.28 -50.38
N TRP A 5 -8.17 -4.24 -51.29
CA TRP A 5 -8.07 -5.66 -50.96
C TRP A 5 -6.84 -5.96 -50.09
N ILE A 6 -5.70 -5.34 -50.39
CA ILE A 6 -4.48 -5.48 -49.57
C ILE A 6 -4.73 -4.95 -48.14
N VAL A 7 -5.32 -3.76 -48.01
CA VAL A 7 -5.65 -3.18 -46.70
C VAL A 7 -6.62 -4.09 -45.94
N LEU A 8 -7.66 -4.57 -46.59
CA LEU A 8 -8.62 -5.50 -45.94
C LEU A 8 -7.97 -6.77 -45.47
N MET A 9 -7.09 -7.37 -46.28
CA MET A 9 -6.33 -8.58 -45.93
C MET A 9 -5.40 -8.34 -44.73
N LEU A 10 -4.73 -7.18 -44.66
CA LEU A 10 -3.89 -6.81 -43.51
C LEU A 10 -4.71 -6.64 -42.24
N ILE A 11 -5.91 -6.04 -42.32
CA ILE A 11 -6.81 -5.90 -41.18
C ILE A 11 -7.26 -7.29 -40.68
N VAL A 12 -7.68 -8.17 -41.59
CA VAL A 12 -8.09 -9.55 -41.25
C VAL A 12 -6.93 -10.31 -40.60
N LEU A 13 -5.71 -10.19 -41.12
CA LEU A 13 -4.53 -10.79 -40.56
C LEU A 13 -4.24 -10.24 -39.15
N LEU A 14 -4.33 -8.93 -38.96
CA LEU A 14 -4.16 -8.29 -37.67
C LEU A 14 -5.17 -8.83 -36.64
N ILE A 15 -6.46 -8.89 -37.02
CA ILE A 15 -7.52 -9.44 -36.14
C ILE A 15 -7.21 -10.90 -35.80
N ALA A 16 -6.81 -11.71 -36.80
CA ALA A 16 -6.45 -13.11 -36.56
C ALA A 16 -5.28 -13.25 -35.57
N VAL A 17 -4.24 -12.43 -35.70
CA VAL A 17 -3.11 -12.40 -34.77
C VAL A 17 -3.55 -12.01 -33.36
N VAL A 18 -4.37 -10.96 -33.23
CA VAL A 18 -4.90 -10.48 -31.95
C VAL A 18 -5.70 -11.56 -31.24
N LEU A 19 -6.60 -12.25 -31.95
CA LEU A 19 -7.43 -13.31 -31.40
C LEU A 19 -6.59 -14.55 -31.05
N LEU A 20 -5.66 -14.94 -31.92
CA LEU A 20 -4.78 -16.08 -31.71
C LEU A 20 -3.94 -15.89 -30.42
N ARG A 21 -3.34 -14.72 -30.22
CA ARG A 21 -2.60 -14.42 -29.00
C ARG A 21 -3.46 -14.58 -27.76
N ALA A 22 -4.70 -14.12 -27.77
CA ALA A 22 -5.63 -14.26 -26.64
C ALA A 22 -5.99 -15.74 -26.36
N VAL A 23 -6.22 -16.54 -27.43
CA VAL A 23 -6.54 -17.98 -27.31
C VAL A 23 -5.34 -18.80 -26.81
N LEU A 24 -4.13 -18.42 -27.19
CA LEU A 24 -2.90 -19.10 -26.74
C LEU A 24 -2.56 -18.84 -25.27
N LEU A 25 -3.10 -17.77 -24.66
CA LEU A 25 -2.95 -17.52 -23.22
C LEU A 25 -3.81 -18.49 -22.42
N LYS A 26 -3.16 -19.58 -21.98
CA LYS A 26 -3.82 -20.59 -21.13
C LYS A 26 -3.88 -20.08 -19.67
N PRO A 27 -4.97 -20.40 -18.95
CA PRO A 27 -5.05 -20.13 -17.51
C PRO A 27 -3.85 -20.69 -16.75
N THR A 28 -3.40 -19.94 -15.75
CA THR A 28 -2.35 -20.39 -14.81
C THR A 28 -2.97 -21.07 -13.60
N ALA A 29 -2.14 -21.69 -12.75
CA ALA A 29 -2.59 -22.27 -11.49
C ALA A 29 -3.35 -21.26 -10.60
N ALA A 30 -2.98 -19.98 -10.67
CA ALA A 30 -3.62 -18.91 -9.89
C ALA A 30 -5.13 -18.82 -10.10
N GLN A 31 -5.65 -19.18 -11.28
CA GLN A 31 -7.09 -19.12 -11.57
C GLN A 31 -7.95 -20.00 -10.64
N THR A 32 -7.42 -21.12 -10.21
CA THR A 32 -8.11 -22.11 -9.38
C THR A 32 -7.48 -22.27 -8.00
N ALA A 33 -6.42 -21.54 -7.73
CA ALA A 33 -5.76 -21.56 -6.43
C ALA A 33 -6.74 -21.11 -5.35
N LYS A 34 -6.88 -21.94 -4.34
CA LYS A 34 -7.62 -21.63 -3.12
C LYS A 34 -6.65 -21.74 -1.96
N VAL A 35 -6.53 -20.68 -1.20
CA VAL A 35 -5.79 -20.73 0.05
C VAL A 35 -6.62 -21.51 1.06
N GLN A 36 -6.08 -22.64 1.53
CA GLN A 36 -6.67 -23.40 2.61
C GLN A 36 -6.16 -22.83 3.91
N LEU A 37 -7.07 -22.26 4.70
CA LEU A 37 -6.73 -21.76 6.02
C LEU A 37 -6.34 -22.91 6.94
N ASP A 38 -5.38 -22.70 7.82
CA ASP A 38 -4.94 -23.68 8.81
C ASP A 38 -6.01 -23.77 9.94
N GLU A 39 -6.52 -24.97 10.17
CA GLU A 39 -7.49 -25.26 11.24
C GLU A 39 -6.83 -25.97 12.43
N SER A 40 -5.49 -26.00 12.48
CA SER A 40 -4.74 -26.69 13.54
C SER A 40 -4.78 -25.92 14.86
N PRO A 41 -4.44 -26.57 15.99
CA PRO A 41 -4.24 -25.90 17.28
C PRO A 41 -3.21 -24.76 17.24
N ARG A 42 -2.31 -24.75 16.25
CA ARG A 42 -1.35 -23.67 16.01
C ARG A 42 -2.08 -22.39 15.60
N ALA A 43 -3.05 -22.47 14.69
CA ALA A 43 -3.86 -21.34 14.28
C ALA A 43 -4.66 -20.76 15.45
N GLU A 44 -5.29 -21.61 16.28
CA GLU A 44 -6.00 -21.17 17.47
C GLU A 44 -5.09 -20.47 18.49
N LYS A 45 -3.90 -21.01 18.70
CA LYS A 45 -2.89 -20.37 19.57
C LYS A 45 -2.54 -18.98 19.05
N TYR A 46 -2.28 -18.86 17.76
CA TYR A 46 -1.92 -17.59 17.12
C TYR A 46 -3.08 -16.59 17.16
N GLY A 47 -4.30 -17.02 16.89
CA GLY A 47 -5.48 -16.18 17.02
C GLY A 47 -5.61 -15.57 18.42
N LYS A 48 -5.44 -16.38 19.48
CA LYS A 48 -5.47 -15.91 20.88
C LYS A 48 -4.33 -14.94 21.21
N GLN A 49 -3.15 -15.14 20.63
CA GLN A 49 -2.02 -14.22 20.83
C GLN A 49 -2.23 -12.92 20.07
N LEU A 50 -2.67 -12.95 18.82
CA LEU A 50 -3.04 -11.76 18.06
C LEU A 50 -4.15 -10.97 18.74
N SER A 51 -5.19 -11.67 19.28
CA SER A 51 -6.26 -11.05 20.05
C SER A 51 -5.73 -10.15 21.16
N LYS A 52 -4.71 -10.59 21.94
CA LYS A 52 -4.09 -9.76 22.98
C LYS A 52 -3.48 -8.47 22.41
N LEU A 53 -2.84 -8.55 21.24
CA LEU A 53 -2.26 -7.37 20.58
C LEU A 53 -3.35 -6.39 20.11
N VAL A 54 -4.46 -6.93 19.61
CA VAL A 54 -5.59 -6.13 19.11
C VAL A 54 -6.32 -5.44 20.25
N GLN A 55 -6.45 -6.08 21.41
CA GLN A 55 -7.10 -5.52 22.60
C GLN A 55 -6.44 -4.26 23.13
N LYS A 56 -5.15 -4.05 22.86
CA LYS A 56 -4.50 -2.80 23.21
C LYS A 56 -4.79 -1.74 22.15
N GLU A 57 -5.48 -0.69 22.57
CA GLU A 57 -5.68 0.50 21.76
C GLU A 57 -4.34 1.21 21.52
N THR A 58 -3.99 1.40 20.25
CA THR A 58 -2.77 2.08 19.82
C THR A 58 -3.08 3.15 18.76
N ILE A 59 -4.21 3.84 18.88
CA ILE A 59 -4.57 4.95 17.99
C ILE A 59 -3.48 6.01 18.05
N SER A 60 -2.95 6.38 16.88
CA SER A 60 -1.97 7.44 16.75
C SER A 60 -2.59 8.72 16.19
N SER A 61 -2.00 9.85 16.51
CA SER A 61 -2.39 11.13 15.96
C SER A 61 -1.19 12.07 15.93
N ARG A 62 -1.14 12.92 14.91
CA ARG A 62 -0.12 13.97 14.76
C ARG A 62 -0.09 14.95 15.95
N PHE A 63 -1.19 15.06 16.67
CA PHE A 63 -1.35 16.01 17.79
C PHE A 63 -1.20 15.37 19.16
N ASP A 64 -1.00 14.04 19.21
CA ASP A 64 -0.83 13.29 20.45
C ASP A 64 0.65 12.96 20.65
N GLU A 65 1.25 13.60 21.66
CA GLU A 65 2.66 13.36 22.04
C GLU A 65 2.81 12.28 23.12
N ASP A 66 1.71 11.80 23.71
CA ASP A 66 1.75 10.74 24.73
C ASP A 66 2.02 9.39 24.08
N ARG A 67 3.13 8.77 24.47
CA ARG A 67 3.56 7.45 23.98
C ARG A 67 3.26 6.31 24.96
N THR A 68 2.61 6.60 26.08
CA THR A 68 2.33 5.60 27.14
C THR A 68 1.64 4.35 26.59
N LYS A 69 0.60 4.51 25.76
CA LYS A 69 -0.13 3.38 25.16
C LYS A 69 0.75 2.45 24.31
N PHE A 70 1.76 3.00 23.63
CA PHE A 70 2.71 2.22 22.83
C PHE A 70 3.71 1.49 23.74
N LEU A 71 4.16 2.12 24.81
CA LEU A 71 5.03 1.47 25.81
C LEU A 71 4.31 0.30 26.51
N GLU A 72 3.04 0.48 26.87
CA GLU A 72 2.20 -0.60 27.39
C GLU A 72 1.97 -1.72 26.34
N PHE A 73 1.89 -1.39 25.05
CA PHE A 73 1.85 -2.38 23.98
C PHE A 73 3.16 -3.18 23.90
N HIS A 74 4.31 -2.53 24.15
CA HIS A 74 5.61 -3.24 24.21
C HIS A 74 5.67 -4.27 25.33
N GLU A 75 5.02 -4.04 26.46
CA GLU A 75 4.91 -5.00 27.56
C GLU A 75 4.14 -6.26 27.13
N ILE A 76 3.06 -6.07 26.33
CA ILE A 76 2.31 -7.18 25.75
C ILE A 76 3.16 -7.97 24.76
N LEU A 77 3.97 -7.28 23.92
CA LEU A 77 4.90 -7.95 23.01
C LEU A 77 5.93 -8.77 23.77
N GLU A 78 6.44 -8.29 24.91
CA GLU A 78 7.40 -9.03 25.76
C GLU A 78 6.77 -10.28 26.36
N GLU A 79 5.50 -10.22 26.79
CA GLU A 79 4.74 -11.40 27.25
C GLU A 79 4.56 -12.44 26.15
N VAL A 80 4.24 -11.99 24.92
CA VAL A 80 3.92 -12.90 23.81
C VAL A 80 5.17 -13.46 23.14
N PHE A 81 6.28 -12.69 23.11
CA PHE A 81 7.53 -13.02 22.40
C PHE A 81 8.76 -12.98 23.33
N PRO A 82 8.82 -13.81 24.37
CA PRO A 82 9.88 -13.74 25.38
C PRO A 82 11.27 -14.11 24.84
N ASN A 83 11.39 -15.01 23.84
CA ASN A 83 12.68 -15.35 23.27
C ASN A 83 13.24 -14.23 22.40
N VAL A 84 12.38 -13.51 21.65
CA VAL A 84 12.77 -12.30 20.92
C VAL A 84 13.36 -11.28 21.89
N HIS A 85 12.64 -10.95 22.96
CA HIS A 85 13.08 -9.94 23.93
C HIS A 85 14.33 -10.35 24.71
N LYS A 86 14.56 -11.65 24.90
CA LYS A 86 15.76 -12.17 25.56
C LYS A 86 16.98 -12.20 24.66
N THR A 87 16.80 -12.45 23.36
CA THR A 87 17.89 -12.78 22.43
C THR A 87 18.26 -11.62 21.51
N CYS A 88 17.25 -10.84 21.06
CA CYS A 88 17.46 -9.73 20.15
C CYS A 88 17.85 -8.45 20.92
N GLU A 89 18.68 -7.65 20.31
CA GLU A 89 18.95 -6.28 20.76
C GLU A 89 17.72 -5.42 20.44
N LYS A 90 17.15 -4.78 21.49
CA LYS A 90 15.93 -3.95 21.38
C LYS A 90 16.28 -2.48 21.48
N HIS A 91 15.82 -1.70 20.50
CA HIS A 91 15.88 -0.24 20.51
C HIS A 91 14.47 0.34 20.48
N VAL A 92 14.28 1.47 21.16
CA VAL A 92 13.01 2.19 21.23
C VAL A 92 13.24 3.64 20.80
N PHE A 93 12.51 4.09 19.76
CA PHE A 93 12.58 5.44 19.20
C PHE A 93 11.22 6.13 19.37
N ASN A 94 11.04 6.85 20.47
CA ASN A 94 9.80 7.56 20.80
C ASN A 94 8.52 6.71 20.62
N GLY A 95 8.56 5.46 21.12
CA GLY A 95 7.47 4.49 21.03
C GLY A 95 7.57 3.51 19.84
N SER A 96 8.42 3.79 18.85
CA SER A 96 8.70 2.85 17.76
C SER A 96 9.79 1.86 18.15
N LEU A 97 9.73 0.65 17.60
CA LEU A 97 10.60 -0.48 17.95
C LEU A 97 11.53 -0.86 16.80
N LEU A 98 12.73 -1.28 17.17
CA LEU A 98 13.64 -2.02 16.31
C LEU A 98 14.25 -3.17 17.12
N PHE A 99 14.07 -4.39 16.64
CA PHE A 99 14.77 -5.57 17.13
C PHE A 99 15.87 -5.95 16.15
N LYS A 100 17.04 -6.27 16.64
CA LYS A 100 18.15 -6.84 15.89
C LYS A 100 18.45 -8.24 16.39
N TRP A 101 18.23 -9.24 15.56
CA TRP A 101 18.68 -10.61 15.78
C TRP A 101 20.00 -10.82 15.06
N GLY A 102 21.10 -10.94 15.82
CA GLY A 102 22.44 -11.10 15.27
C GLY A 102 22.59 -12.43 14.53
N GLY A 103 23.15 -12.37 13.35
CA GLY A 103 23.47 -13.53 12.51
C GLY A 103 24.97 -13.80 12.45
N LYS A 104 25.36 -14.78 11.60
CA LYS A 104 26.77 -15.18 11.40
C LYS A 104 27.60 -14.16 10.61
N GLY A 105 26.96 -13.17 9.98
CA GLY A 105 27.63 -12.13 9.19
C GLY A 105 28.08 -12.60 7.81
N ASN A 106 27.48 -13.66 7.27
CA ASN A 106 27.85 -14.22 5.96
C ASN A 106 27.19 -13.51 4.77
N SER A 107 26.13 -12.73 5.02
CA SER A 107 25.40 -11.98 4.01
C SER A 107 24.97 -10.60 4.55
N GLU A 108 24.53 -9.73 3.64
CA GLU A 108 23.98 -8.42 4.00
C GLU A 108 22.72 -8.56 4.86
N PRO A 109 22.52 -7.68 5.85
CA PRO A 109 21.34 -7.69 6.70
C PRO A 109 20.04 -7.58 5.94
N ILE A 110 18.97 -8.10 6.53
CA ILE A 110 17.59 -7.96 6.05
C ILE A 110 16.72 -7.26 7.08
N LEU A 111 15.63 -6.66 6.63
CA LEU A 111 14.68 -6.00 7.53
C LEU A 111 13.24 -6.35 7.14
N PHE A 112 12.46 -6.81 8.13
CA PHE A 112 11.01 -6.89 8.06
C PHE A 112 10.42 -5.75 8.88
N MET A 113 9.37 -5.12 8.35
CA MET A 113 8.76 -4.01 9.05
C MET A 113 7.25 -3.99 8.90
N SER A 114 6.63 -3.33 9.85
CA SER A 114 5.21 -3.14 9.99
C SER A 114 5.01 -1.97 10.96
N HIS A 115 3.79 -1.55 11.20
CA HIS A 115 3.49 -0.61 12.26
C HIS A 115 2.56 -1.20 13.31
N HIS A 116 2.50 -0.59 14.48
CA HIS A 116 1.61 -1.01 15.56
C HIS A 116 0.66 0.08 16.02
N ASP A 117 0.79 1.28 15.47
CA ASP A 117 -0.26 2.29 15.58
C ASP A 117 -1.42 1.95 14.64
N VAL A 118 -2.55 2.57 14.86
CA VAL A 118 -3.78 2.38 14.09
C VAL A 118 -4.53 3.70 13.97
N VAL A 119 -5.33 3.83 12.90
CA VAL A 119 -6.26 4.97 12.73
C VAL A 119 -7.40 4.92 13.75
N GLU A 120 -8.13 6.02 13.88
CA GLU A 120 -9.34 6.11 14.70
C GLU A 120 -10.35 5.00 14.36
N ALA A 121 -11.06 4.52 15.38
CA ALA A 121 -12.05 3.46 15.27
C ALA A 121 -13.46 3.99 15.63
N THR A 122 -13.89 5.03 14.92
CA THR A 122 -15.22 5.63 15.08
C THR A 122 -16.32 4.78 14.44
N GLY A 123 -17.57 5.02 14.84
CA GLY A 123 -18.74 4.33 14.29
C GLY A 123 -19.19 3.14 15.13
N THR A 124 -20.15 2.36 14.60
CA THR A 124 -20.74 1.18 15.26
C THR A 124 -20.13 -0.08 14.70
N TRP A 125 -19.47 -0.85 15.54
CA TRP A 125 -18.81 -2.11 15.20
C TRP A 125 -19.69 -3.30 15.60
N GLU A 126 -19.67 -4.38 14.83
CA GLU A 126 -20.33 -5.66 15.17
C GLU A 126 -19.71 -6.31 16.40
N HIS A 127 -18.36 -6.26 16.45
CA HIS A 127 -17.55 -6.54 17.63
C HIS A 127 -16.91 -5.24 18.09
N GLY A 128 -16.56 -5.10 19.35
CA GLY A 128 -15.87 -3.88 19.81
C GLY A 128 -14.57 -3.64 19.03
N ALA A 129 -14.28 -2.39 18.65
CA ALA A 129 -13.13 -2.06 17.83
C ALA A 129 -11.77 -2.53 18.38
N PHE A 130 -11.67 -2.74 19.68
CA PHE A 130 -10.50 -3.28 20.38
C PHE A 130 -10.89 -4.48 21.26
N SER A 131 -11.92 -5.24 20.88
CA SER A 131 -12.34 -6.42 21.67
C SER A 131 -11.34 -7.58 21.52
N GLY A 132 -10.76 -7.74 20.34
CA GLY A 132 -9.98 -8.93 20.00
C GLY A 132 -10.83 -10.19 19.98
N ASP A 133 -12.16 -10.08 19.84
CA ASP A 133 -13.06 -11.22 19.80
C ASP A 133 -12.67 -12.19 18.70
N ILE A 134 -12.80 -13.50 18.98
CA ILE A 134 -12.62 -14.54 17.98
C ILE A 134 -14.01 -15.16 17.75
N ASP A 135 -14.52 -15.04 16.55
CA ASP A 135 -15.83 -15.56 16.18
C ASP A 135 -15.85 -17.09 15.97
N GLU A 136 -17.02 -17.63 15.67
CA GLU A 136 -17.20 -19.06 15.41
C GLU A 136 -16.46 -19.57 14.17
N ASN A 137 -16.09 -18.68 13.25
CA ASN A 137 -15.30 -18.98 12.05
C ASN A 137 -13.79 -18.85 12.31
N GLY A 138 -13.39 -18.51 13.53
CA GLY A 138 -11.99 -18.30 13.91
C GLY A 138 -11.40 -16.98 13.38
N CYS A 139 -12.21 -15.96 13.10
CA CYS A 139 -11.73 -14.65 12.73
C CYS A 139 -11.54 -13.78 13.98
N VAL A 140 -10.38 -13.16 14.09
CA VAL A 140 -10.01 -12.19 15.13
C VAL A 140 -10.50 -10.83 14.70
N TRP A 141 -11.35 -10.18 15.50
CA TRP A 141 -11.99 -8.91 15.19
C TRP A 141 -11.34 -7.76 15.93
N GLY A 142 -11.14 -6.66 15.22
CA GLY A 142 -10.72 -5.40 15.80
C GLY A 142 -9.82 -4.57 14.89
N ARG A 143 -9.72 -3.27 15.15
CA ARG A 143 -8.88 -2.32 14.46
C ARG A 143 -7.39 -2.74 14.57
N GLY A 144 -6.69 -2.76 13.44
CA GLY A 144 -5.31 -3.19 13.34
C GLY A 144 -5.11 -4.69 13.12
N THR A 145 -6.18 -5.48 12.97
CA THR A 145 -6.05 -6.91 12.66
C THR A 145 -5.45 -7.15 11.28
N VAL A 146 -5.82 -6.36 10.29
CA VAL A 146 -5.27 -6.43 8.93
C VAL A 146 -4.18 -5.37 8.76
N ASP A 147 -4.42 -4.18 9.27
CA ASP A 147 -3.57 -3.00 9.13
C ASP A 147 -3.03 -2.56 10.50
N THR A 148 -1.89 -3.10 11.03
CA THR A 148 -1.14 -4.23 10.46
C THR A 148 -0.51 -5.08 11.57
N LYS A 149 -1.20 -5.18 12.75
CA LYS A 149 -0.72 -5.98 13.89
C LYS A 149 -0.56 -7.46 13.57
N ALA A 150 -1.35 -8.00 12.60
CA ALA A 150 -1.14 -9.39 12.17
C ALA A 150 0.19 -9.61 11.45
N SER A 151 0.66 -8.65 10.66
CA SER A 151 1.98 -8.70 10.03
C SER A 151 3.08 -8.69 11.08
N LEU A 152 3.03 -7.75 12.03
CA LEU A 152 3.96 -7.68 13.15
C LEU A 152 3.96 -8.99 13.95
N PHE A 153 2.77 -9.52 14.25
CA PHE A 153 2.62 -10.79 14.93
C PHE A 153 3.33 -11.93 14.18
N CYS A 154 3.13 -12.03 12.87
CA CYS A 154 3.74 -13.11 12.07
C CYS A 154 5.27 -12.98 12.00
N MET A 155 5.80 -11.77 11.84
CA MET A 155 7.25 -11.51 11.85
C MET A 155 7.89 -11.91 13.18
N LEU A 156 7.34 -11.41 14.29
CA LEU A 156 7.86 -11.71 15.61
C LEU A 156 7.67 -13.18 15.98
N THR A 157 6.56 -13.82 15.59
CA THR A 157 6.35 -15.26 15.80
C THR A 157 7.38 -16.09 15.03
N ALA A 158 7.71 -15.70 13.80
CA ALA A 158 8.74 -16.40 13.01
C ALA A 158 10.09 -16.37 13.75
N VAL A 159 10.52 -15.19 14.18
CA VAL A 159 11.78 -15.02 14.93
C VAL A 159 11.72 -15.76 16.27
N GLU A 160 10.63 -15.64 17.04
CA GLU A 160 10.40 -16.32 18.33
C GLU A 160 10.59 -17.83 18.23
N GLU A 161 9.93 -18.44 17.23
CA GLU A 161 9.97 -19.90 17.05
C GLU A 161 11.32 -20.38 16.49
N MET A 162 11.96 -19.60 15.62
CA MET A 162 13.29 -19.93 15.10
C MET A 162 14.34 -19.88 16.21
N ILE A 163 14.31 -18.85 17.08
CA ILE A 163 15.17 -18.75 18.26
C ILE A 163 14.92 -19.95 19.20
N ALA A 164 13.65 -20.25 19.49
CA ALA A 164 13.29 -21.38 20.37
C ALA A 164 13.80 -22.73 19.84
N ASN A 165 13.91 -22.87 18.53
CA ASN A 165 14.45 -24.06 17.86
C ASN A 165 15.99 -24.04 17.70
N GLY A 166 16.68 -23.01 18.20
CA GLY A 166 18.14 -22.89 18.12
C GLY A 166 18.68 -22.55 16.74
N PHE A 167 17.85 -21.96 15.86
CA PHE A 167 18.30 -21.51 14.55
C PHE A 167 19.21 -20.27 14.68
N GLU A 168 20.27 -20.22 13.88
CA GLU A 168 21.18 -19.08 13.77
C GLU A 168 21.14 -18.57 12.32
N PRO A 169 20.67 -17.32 12.06
CA PRO A 169 20.57 -16.79 10.71
C PRO A 169 21.95 -16.50 10.10
N GLU A 170 22.05 -16.56 8.77
CA GLU A 170 23.30 -16.25 8.06
C GLU A 170 23.63 -14.75 8.08
N CYS A 171 22.62 -13.88 8.17
CA CYS A 171 22.76 -12.43 8.27
C CYS A 171 22.04 -11.87 9.49
N ASP A 172 22.34 -10.63 9.85
CA ASP A 172 21.54 -9.90 10.84
C ASP A 172 20.11 -9.73 10.33
N VAL A 173 19.13 -10.07 11.16
CA VAL A 173 17.71 -9.92 10.88
C VAL A 173 17.15 -8.78 11.72
N TYR A 174 16.66 -7.75 11.08
CA TYR A 174 15.97 -6.65 11.75
C TYR A 174 14.47 -6.82 11.67
N VAL A 175 13.76 -6.50 12.75
CA VAL A 175 12.30 -6.33 12.76
C VAL A 175 12.00 -4.94 13.30
N ALA A 176 11.42 -4.08 12.46
CA ALA A 176 11.04 -2.72 12.83
C ALA A 176 9.52 -2.59 12.96
N SER A 177 9.07 -1.76 13.89
CA SER A 177 7.65 -1.43 14.03
C SER A 177 7.47 0.02 14.46
N SER A 178 6.86 0.82 13.58
CA SER A 178 6.55 2.23 13.85
C SER A 178 5.29 2.36 14.71
N CYS A 179 5.20 3.46 15.47
CA CYS A 179 4.01 3.88 16.18
C CYS A 179 3.41 5.17 15.62
N THR A 180 3.82 5.58 14.42
CA THR A 180 3.44 6.85 13.79
C THR A 180 3.30 6.73 12.27
N GLU A 181 3.10 5.53 11.74
CA GLU A 181 2.97 5.25 10.31
C GLU A 181 1.74 5.96 9.74
N GLU A 182 0.59 5.81 10.41
CA GLU A 182 -0.74 6.25 9.96
C GLU A 182 -0.85 7.76 9.64
N TRP A 183 0.11 8.53 10.10
CA TRP A 183 0.22 9.95 9.77
C TRP A 183 1.61 10.36 9.26
N SER A 184 2.44 9.39 8.85
CA SER A 184 3.81 9.57 8.35
C SER A 184 4.69 10.36 9.32
N GLY A 185 4.69 9.93 10.59
CA GLY A 185 5.43 10.58 11.67
C GLY A 185 6.89 10.21 11.73
N GLU A 186 7.49 10.44 12.88
CA GLU A 186 8.95 10.38 13.08
C GLU A 186 9.50 8.97 13.35
N GLY A 187 8.64 7.97 13.61
CA GLY A 187 9.06 6.64 14.05
C GLY A 187 10.04 5.96 13.06
N ALA A 188 9.63 5.85 11.80
CA ALA A 188 10.49 5.29 10.76
C ALA A 188 11.72 6.17 10.45
N PRO A 189 11.61 7.52 10.30
CA PRO A 189 12.77 8.38 10.16
C PRO A 189 13.83 8.22 11.26
N LEU A 190 13.44 8.11 12.53
CA LEU A 190 14.36 7.91 13.65
C LEU A 190 15.06 6.54 13.57
N THR A 191 14.32 5.49 13.22
CA THR A 191 14.86 4.15 12.99
C THR A 191 15.88 4.14 11.84
N VAL A 192 15.54 4.79 10.72
CA VAL A 192 16.44 4.93 9.56
C VAL A 192 17.72 5.68 9.93
N GLN A 193 17.59 6.79 10.69
CA GLN A 193 18.76 7.54 11.12
C GLN A 193 19.70 6.68 11.97
N TYR A 194 19.16 5.92 12.93
CA TYR A 194 19.94 4.99 13.72
C TYR A 194 20.67 3.95 12.84
N LEU A 195 19.98 3.32 11.90
CA LEU A 195 20.58 2.33 10.99
C LEU A 195 21.69 2.95 10.11
N LYS A 196 21.50 4.19 9.63
CA LYS A 196 22.53 4.95 8.90
C LYS A 196 23.76 5.22 9.77
N ASP A 197 23.56 5.63 11.01
CA ASP A 197 24.65 5.91 11.96
C ASP A 197 25.45 4.65 12.31
N GLN A 198 24.81 3.47 12.26
CA GLN A 198 25.46 2.17 12.39
C GLN A 198 26.10 1.67 11.06
N GLY A 199 25.97 2.41 9.96
CA GLY A 199 26.50 2.02 8.66
C GLY A 199 25.78 0.82 8.01
N VAL A 200 24.56 0.52 8.43
CA VAL A 200 23.78 -0.61 7.92
C VAL A 200 23.39 -0.38 6.47
N LYS A 201 23.62 -1.40 5.63
CA LYS A 201 23.06 -1.55 4.29
C LYS A 201 22.25 -2.83 4.27
N LEU A 202 21.06 -2.78 3.69
CA LEU A 202 20.14 -3.91 3.68
C LEU A 202 20.11 -4.56 2.29
N ALA A 203 20.21 -5.87 2.25
CA ALA A 203 20.00 -6.65 1.02
C ALA A 203 18.58 -6.38 0.47
N TYR A 204 17.62 -6.36 1.36
CA TYR A 204 16.24 -5.96 1.09
C TYR A 204 15.53 -5.59 2.40
N LEU A 205 14.42 -4.89 2.25
CA LEU A 205 13.41 -4.79 3.30
C LEU A 205 12.04 -5.22 2.75
N MET A 206 11.19 -5.72 3.64
CA MET A 206 9.82 -6.07 3.32
C MET A 206 8.89 -5.44 4.35
N ASP A 207 8.10 -4.48 3.90
CA ASP A 207 7.09 -3.75 4.66
C ASP A 207 5.70 -4.33 4.39
N GLU A 208 4.72 -3.82 5.07
CA GLU A 208 3.29 -4.05 4.81
C GLU A 208 2.85 -3.53 3.43
N GLY A 209 1.57 -3.60 3.11
CA GLY A 209 0.90 -2.95 1.98
C GLY A 209 0.28 -3.91 0.98
N GLY A 210 1.05 -4.78 0.33
CA GLY A 210 0.51 -5.84 -0.52
C GLY A 210 0.17 -7.09 0.28
N MET A 211 -0.84 -7.85 -0.18
CA MET A 211 -1.32 -9.07 0.49
C MET A 211 -1.70 -10.16 -0.51
N ILE A 212 -2.09 -11.32 -0.01
CA ILE A 212 -2.63 -12.41 -0.84
C ILE A 212 -4.13 -12.26 -0.89
N ILE A 213 -4.66 -11.95 -2.08
CA ILE A 213 -6.06 -11.54 -2.27
C ILE A 213 -6.70 -12.33 -3.41
N GLU A 214 -7.96 -12.73 -3.27
CA GLU A 214 -8.76 -13.27 -4.36
C GLU A 214 -9.25 -12.14 -5.27
N GLU A 215 -9.17 -12.37 -6.58
CA GLU A 215 -9.68 -11.47 -7.61
C GLU A 215 -9.27 -9.98 -7.40
N PRO A 216 -7.97 -9.66 -7.25
CA PRO A 216 -7.50 -8.33 -6.84
C PRO A 216 -7.87 -7.22 -7.82
N VAL A 217 -8.19 -7.57 -9.07
CA VAL A 217 -8.60 -6.63 -10.12
C VAL A 217 -9.88 -7.15 -10.77
N GLY A 218 -10.86 -6.29 -10.96
CA GLY A 218 -12.14 -6.66 -11.59
C GLY A 218 -11.95 -7.35 -12.95
N GLY A 219 -12.59 -8.51 -13.13
CA GLY A 219 -12.48 -9.32 -14.34
C GLY A 219 -11.28 -10.28 -14.40
N VAL A 220 -10.40 -10.26 -13.42
CA VAL A 220 -9.37 -11.27 -13.18
C VAL A 220 -9.93 -12.33 -12.25
N LYS A 221 -9.67 -13.60 -12.51
CA LYS A 221 -10.04 -14.71 -11.61
C LYS A 221 -8.81 -15.29 -10.94
N GLY A 222 -9.00 -15.74 -9.71
CA GLY A 222 -7.99 -16.46 -8.95
C GLY A 222 -7.33 -15.66 -7.85
N THR A 223 -6.35 -16.26 -7.18
CA THR A 223 -5.68 -15.73 -6.00
C THR A 223 -4.28 -15.25 -6.34
N TYR A 224 -3.94 -14.05 -5.89
CA TYR A 224 -2.67 -13.40 -6.18
C TYR A 224 -2.07 -12.77 -4.94
N GLY A 225 -0.75 -12.94 -4.78
CA GLY A 225 0.07 -12.13 -3.90
C GLY A 225 0.49 -10.85 -4.64
N MET A 226 0.00 -9.73 -4.16
CA MET A 226 0.28 -8.41 -4.72
C MET A 226 1.50 -7.83 -4.03
N VAL A 227 2.63 -7.74 -4.73
CA VAL A 227 3.89 -7.23 -4.17
C VAL A 227 4.13 -5.81 -4.66
N GLY A 228 4.09 -4.83 -3.76
CA GLY A 228 4.34 -3.43 -4.07
C GLY A 228 5.83 -3.21 -4.39
N VAL A 229 6.13 -2.89 -5.64
CA VAL A 229 7.49 -2.58 -6.13
C VAL A 229 7.66 -1.09 -6.45
N LEU A 230 6.58 -0.35 -6.46
CA LEU A 230 6.53 1.09 -6.68
C LEU A 230 5.49 1.69 -5.74
N GLU A 231 5.89 2.68 -4.96
CA GLU A 231 5.02 3.50 -4.13
C GLU A 231 4.97 4.91 -4.69
N LYS A 232 3.76 5.46 -4.82
CA LYS A 232 3.56 6.84 -5.28
C LYS A 232 4.07 7.84 -4.26
N GLY A 233 4.57 8.98 -4.75
CA GLY A 233 4.90 10.12 -3.91
C GLY A 233 3.66 10.72 -3.25
N TYR A 234 3.86 11.53 -2.24
CA TYR A 234 2.83 12.18 -1.45
C TYR A 234 2.98 13.69 -1.50
N GLY A 235 1.88 14.43 -1.47
CA GLY A 235 1.91 15.88 -1.31
C GLY A 235 0.60 16.47 -0.81
N ASP A 236 0.72 17.47 0.03
CA ASP A 236 -0.37 18.34 0.47
C ASP A 236 -0.17 19.73 -0.12
N VAL A 237 -1.17 20.18 -0.87
CA VAL A 237 -1.14 21.45 -1.58
C VAL A 237 -2.35 22.29 -1.18
N LYS A 238 -2.14 23.58 -0.93
CA LYS A 238 -3.19 24.52 -0.58
C LYS A 238 -3.41 25.51 -1.74
N PHE A 239 -4.65 25.65 -2.13
CA PHE A 239 -5.10 26.56 -3.18
C PHE A 239 -5.85 27.72 -2.57
N ILE A 240 -5.30 28.94 -2.70
CA ILE A 240 -5.74 30.12 -1.96
C ILE A 240 -6.34 31.15 -2.93
N ALA A 241 -7.57 31.54 -2.69
CA ALA A 241 -8.26 32.60 -3.42
C ALA A 241 -8.42 33.82 -2.50
N LYS A 242 -7.92 34.99 -2.91
CA LYS A 242 -8.02 36.26 -2.17
C LYS A 242 -9.10 37.17 -2.77
N GLY A 243 -9.78 37.94 -1.94
CA GLY A 243 -10.82 38.88 -2.36
C GLY A 243 -10.90 40.09 -1.45
N LYS A 244 -11.78 41.03 -1.76
CA LYS A 244 -11.95 42.28 -0.96
C LYS A 244 -12.73 42.08 0.33
N GLY A 245 -13.41 40.91 0.46
CA GLY A 245 -14.38 40.72 1.53
C GLY A 245 -15.63 41.58 1.33
N GLY A 246 -16.46 41.68 2.36
CA GLY A 246 -17.62 42.55 2.39
C GLY A 246 -18.89 41.92 2.98
N HIS A 247 -19.98 42.65 2.94
CA HIS A 247 -21.27 42.18 3.43
C HIS A 247 -21.95 41.25 2.41
N ALA A 248 -22.44 40.10 2.84
CA ALA A 248 -23.03 39.09 1.98
C ALA A 248 -24.33 39.55 1.25
N SER A 249 -25.00 40.60 1.74
CA SER A 249 -26.21 41.14 1.08
C SER A 249 -25.95 41.85 -0.24
N ALA A 250 -24.70 42.25 -0.52
CA ALA A 250 -24.32 42.91 -1.77
C ALA A 250 -23.09 42.19 -2.42
N PRO A 251 -23.22 40.90 -2.85
CA PRO A 251 -22.10 40.12 -3.29
C PRO A 251 -21.57 40.60 -4.64
N THR A 252 -20.25 40.63 -4.78
CA THR A 252 -19.58 40.79 -6.09
C THR A 252 -19.55 39.44 -6.82
N LYS A 253 -19.33 39.52 -8.15
CA LYS A 253 -19.08 38.30 -8.94
C LYS A 253 -17.68 37.74 -8.64
N ASN A 254 -17.51 36.44 -8.84
CA ASN A 254 -16.23 35.75 -8.71
C ASN A 254 -15.57 35.91 -7.31
N THR A 255 -16.37 35.80 -6.24
CA THR A 255 -15.85 35.75 -4.88
C THR A 255 -14.86 34.59 -4.70
N PRO A 256 -13.99 34.61 -3.68
CA PRO A 256 -12.99 33.55 -3.46
C PRO A 256 -13.57 32.13 -3.53
N LEU A 257 -14.67 31.85 -2.83
CA LEU A 257 -15.31 30.53 -2.84
C LEU A 257 -15.83 30.14 -4.24
N VAL A 258 -16.37 31.10 -5.02
CA VAL A 258 -16.86 30.81 -6.40
C VAL A 258 -15.71 30.48 -7.33
N ARG A 259 -14.56 31.13 -7.17
CA ARG A 259 -13.34 30.82 -7.96
C ARG A 259 -12.80 29.43 -7.63
N LEU A 260 -12.71 29.10 -6.34
CA LEU A 260 -12.35 27.75 -5.89
C LEU A 260 -13.31 26.68 -6.42
N GLY A 261 -14.61 26.93 -6.37
CA GLY A 261 -15.61 26.00 -6.93
C GLY A 261 -15.45 25.75 -8.44
N LYS A 262 -15.15 26.82 -9.22
CA LYS A 262 -14.85 26.69 -10.66
C LYS A 262 -13.58 25.90 -10.92
N PHE A 263 -12.53 26.19 -10.18
CA PHE A 263 -11.26 25.46 -10.24
C PHE A 263 -11.44 23.97 -9.96
N MET A 264 -12.04 23.61 -8.82
CA MET A 264 -12.33 22.22 -8.48
C MET A 264 -13.14 21.51 -9.56
N THR A 265 -14.16 22.18 -10.10
CA THR A 265 -15.00 21.63 -11.17
C THR A 265 -14.24 21.43 -12.50
N GLU A 266 -13.28 22.32 -12.84
CA GLU A 266 -12.43 22.11 -14.04
C GLU A 266 -11.52 20.91 -13.86
N VAL A 267 -10.85 20.80 -12.69
CA VAL A 267 -9.95 19.69 -12.38
C VAL A 267 -10.67 18.35 -12.35
N GLU A 268 -11.88 18.30 -11.76
CA GLU A 268 -12.71 17.10 -11.72
C GLU A 268 -13.14 16.64 -13.14
N LYS A 269 -13.51 17.58 -13.99
CA LYS A 269 -13.92 17.28 -15.38
C LYS A 269 -12.75 16.87 -16.27
N LYS A 270 -11.58 17.46 -16.05
CA LYS A 270 -10.40 17.25 -16.88
C LYS A 270 -9.14 17.35 -16.02
N SER A 271 -8.67 16.21 -15.57
CA SER A 271 -7.39 16.12 -14.89
C SER A 271 -6.26 16.70 -15.74
N PRO A 272 -5.38 17.54 -15.20
CA PRO A 272 -4.21 18.04 -15.92
C PRO A 272 -3.08 17.00 -16.04
N PHE A 273 -3.19 15.86 -15.33
CA PHE A 273 -2.14 14.85 -15.24
C PHE A 273 -2.20 13.85 -16.38
N THR A 274 -1.02 13.36 -16.80
CA THR A 274 -0.89 12.46 -17.94
C THR A 274 -0.92 11.00 -17.49
N SER A 275 -1.82 10.21 -18.06
CA SER A 275 -1.84 8.76 -17.87
C SER A 275 -0.80 8.09 -18.76
N LYS A 276 0.03 7.22 -18.14
CA LYS A 276 1.05 6.44 -18.84
C LYS A 276 1.23 5.06 -18.20
N PHE A 277 1.28 4.03 -19.02
CA PHE A 277 1.70 2.71 -18.56
C PHE A 277 3.17 2.73 -18.16
N ASN A 278 3.45 2.20 -16.99
CA ASN A 278 4.80 1.94 -16.50
C ASN A 278 5.08 0.42 -16.54
N PRO A 279 6.36 -0.01 -16.51
CA PRO A 279 6.72 -1.43 -16.57
C PRO A 279 6.04 -2.28 -15.50
N THR A 280 5.86 -1.77 -14.28
CA THR A 280 5.19 -2.48 -13.18
C THR A 280 3.74 -2.83 -13.53
N VAL A 281 2.97 -1.85 -14.04
CA VAL A 281 1.57 -2.08 -14.43
C VAL A 281 1.47 -3.00 -15.64
N GLU A 282 2.40 -2.88 -16.59
CA GLU A 282 2.47 -3.78 -17.75
C GLU A 282 2.71 -5.22 -17.31
N GLU A 283 3.67 -5.45 -16.42
CA GLU A 283 3.98 -6.78 -15.89
C GLU A 283 2.83 -7.34 -15.07
N MET A 284 2.21 -6.53 -14.19
CA MET A 284 1.03 -6.92 -13.42
C MET A 284 -0.08 -7.47 -14.33
N PHE A 285 -0.46 -6.71 -15.34
CA PHE A 285 -1.49 -7.16 -16.28
C PHE A 285 -1.06 -8.32 -17.15
N SER A 286 0.22 -8.42 -17.51
CA SER A 286 0.77 -9.56 -18.25
C SER A 286 0.61 -10.86 -17.48
N ARG A 287 0.92 -10.84 -16.17
CA ARG A 287 0.79 -12.00 -15.27
C ARG A 287 -0.67 -12.40 -15.01
N MET A 288 -1.57 -11.43 -14.97
CA MET A 288 -3.01 -11.65 -14.74
C MET A 288 -3.80 -11.99 -16.00
N ALA A 289 -3.33 -11.56 -17.17
CA ALA A 289 -4.04 -11.73 -18.45
C ALA A 289 -4.49 -13.17 -18.74
N PRO A 290 -3.70 -14.22 -18.43
CA PRO A 290 -4.12 -15.61 -18.63
C PRO A 290 -5.43 -15.98 -17.90
N ASN A 291 -5.75 -15.32 -16.81
CA ASN A 291 -6.89 -15.63 -15.94
C ASN A 291 -8.06 -14.62 -16.09
N MET A 292 -7.97 -13.71 -17.04
CA MET A 292 -9.03 -12.77 -17.39
C MET A 292 -10.12 -13.40 -18.24
N ASN A 293 -11.30 -12.77 -18.29
CA ASN A 293 -12.31 -13.13 -19.28
C ASN A 293 -11.80 -12.90 -20.71
N PHE A 294 -12.42 -13.56 -21.70
CA PHE A 294 -11.90 -13.56 -23.07
C PHE A 294 -11.73 -12.16 -23.67
N GLY A 295 -12.68 -11.26 -23.44
CA GLY A 295 -12.61 -9.87 -23.95
C GLY A 295 -11.38 -9.15 -23.41
N MET A 296 -11.14 -9.24 -22.09
CA MET A 296 -9.94 -8.67 -21.46
C MET A 296 -8.67 -9.37 -21.92
N LYS A 297 -8.66 -10.71 -22.12
CA LYS A 297 -7.51 -11.43 -22.72
C LYS A 297 -7.14 -10.85 -24.08
N VAL A 298 -8.13 -10.58 -24.94
CA VAL A 298 -7.88 -9.97 -26.27
C VAL A 298 -7.14 -8.65 -26.14
N ILE A 299 -7.52 -7.84 -25.16
CA ILE A 299 -6.94 -6.53 -24.92
C ILE A 299 -5.53 -6.66 -24.30
N PHE A 300 -5.42 -7.34 -23.17
CA PHE A 300 -4.17 -7.40 -22.40
C PHE A 300 -3.09 -8.31 -23.02
N ALA A 301 -3.47 -9.34 -23.79
CA ALA A 301 -2.53 -10.08 -24.63
C ALA A 301 -1.92 -9.26 -25.78
N ASN A 302 -2.55 -8.13 -26.09
CA ASN A 302 -2.17 -7.27 -27.21
C ASN A 302 -1.97 -5.82 -26.76
N MET A 303 -1.38 -5.60 -25.58
CA MET A 303 -1.10 -4.26 -25.06
C MET A 303 -0.29 -3.41 -26.03
N TRP A 304 0.60 -4.02 -26.84
CA TRP A 304 1.34 -3.32 -27.89
C TRP A 304 0.43 -2.56 -28.88
N LEU A 305 -0.80 -3.03 -29.09
CA LEU A 305 -1.80 -2.40 -29.96
C LEU A 305 -2.75 -1.48 -29.18
N PHE A 306 -3.19 -1.92 -28.00
CA PHE A 306 -4.27 -1.28 -27.24
C PHE A 306 -3.81 -0.29 -26.17
N LYS A 307 -2.53 -0.27 -25.80
CA LYS A 307 -1.95 0.52 -24.72
C LYS A 307 -2.36 2.02 -24.77
N GLY A 308 -2.36 2.61 -25.97
CA GLY A 308 -2.76 4.01 -26.16
C GLY A 308 -4.22 4.30 -25.82
N LEU A 309 -5.13 3.36 -26.11
CA LEU A 309 -6.55 3.47 -25.78
C LEU A 309 -6.82 3.09 -24.32
N LEU A 310 -6.14 2.04 -23.83
CA LEU A 310 -6.33 1.51 -22.49
C LEU A 310 -6.01 2.51 -21.38
N LYS A 311 -5.01 3.35 -21.54
CA LYS A 311 -4.61 4.32 -20.53
C LYS A 311 -5.74 5.29 -20.16
N GLU A 312 -6.53 5.72 -21.14
CA GLU A 312 -7.69 6.61 -20.93
C GLU A 312 -8.91 5.80 -20.42
N LEU A 313 -9.11 4.60 -20.99
CA LEU A 313 -10.23 3.75 -20.63
C LEU A 313 -10.13 3.24 -19.19
N LEU A 314 -8.96 2.77 -18.73
CA LEU A 314 -8.76 2.29 -17.36
C LEU A 314 -9.03 3.38 -16.33
N ALA A 315 -8.54 4.60 -16.59
CA ALA A 315 -8.80 5.74 -15.72
C ALA A 315 -10.29 6.10 -15.61
N SER A 316 -11.07 5.84 -16.67
CA SER A 316 -12.53 6.11 -16.68
C SER A 316 -13.39 4.99 -16.08
N ILE A 317 -12.90 3.74 -16.08
CA ILE A 317 -13.66 2.58 -15.59
C ILE A 317 -13.41 2.34 -14.11
N SER A 318 -12.18 2.56 -13.64
CA SER A 318 -11.77 2.26 -12.26
C SER A 318 -10.82 3.34 -11.74
N SER A 319 -11.22 4.00 -10.67
CA SER A 319 -10.37 4.99 -9.98
C SER A 319 -9.06 4.37 -9.50
N ALA A 320 -9.09 3.14 -8.99
CA ALA A 320 -7.89 2.42 -8.55
C ALA A 320 -6.93 2.11 -9.72
N ALA A 321 -7.47 1.63 -10.87
CA ALA A 321 -6.66 1.38 -12.05
C ALA A 321 -6.09 2.68 -12.63
N GLY A 322 -6.89 3.76 -12.65
CA GLY A 322 -6.42 5.09 -13.04
C GLY A 322 -5.30 5.59 -12.15
N ALA A 323 -5.44 5.44 -10.83
CA ALA A 323 -4.44 5.88 -9.86
C ALA A 323 -3.07 5.22 -10.05
N MET A 324 -2.99 4.02 -10.63
CA MET A 324 -1.72 3.37 -10.99
C MET A 324 -1.05 3.95 -12.24
N LEU A 325 -1.76 4.78 -13.03
CA LEU A 325 -1.30 5.29 -14.32
C LEU A 325 -0.97 6.77 -14.35
N HIS A 326 -1.46 7.57 -13.39
CA HIS A 326 -1.25 9.01 -13.34
C HIS A 326 -1.17 9.55 -11.91
N THR A 327 -0.66 10.78 -11.77
CA THR A 327 -0.75 11.54 -10.53
C THR A 327 -2.21 11.80 -10.20
N THR A 328 -2.61 11.58 -8.94
CA THR A 328 -3.98 11.86 -8.47
C THR A 328 -4.01 13.09 -7.57
N LEU A 329 -5.16 13.76 -7.53
CA LEU A 329 -5.46 14.88 -6.64
C LEU A 329 -6.86 14.67 -6.06
N ALA A 330 -6.95 14.67 -4.73
CA ALA A 330 -8.21 14.67 -4.01
C ALA A 330 -8.33 15.98 -3.19
N PHE A 331 -9.41 16.71 -3.38
CA PHE A 331 -9.68 17.88 -2.52
C PHE A 331 -10.20 17.41 -1.17
N THR A 332 -9.56 17.86 -0.07
CA THR A 332 -9.79 17.28 1.26
C THR A 332 -10.40 18.24 2.26
N THR A 333 -9.88 19.46 2.38
CA THR A 333 -10.44 20.45 3.30
C THR A 333 -10.74 21.77 2.59
N ALA A 334 -11.68 22.54 3.12
CA ALA A 334 -12.00 23.86 2.59
C ALA A 334 -12.34 24.82 3.71
N LYS A 335 -11.93 26.09 3.57
CA LYS A 335 -12.32 27.15 4.48
C LYS A 335 -12.69 28.42 3.70
N GLY A 336 -13.80 29.05 4.13
CA GLY A 336 -14.21 30.36 3.68
C GLY A 336 -14.31 31.34 4.85
N SER A 337 -15.39 32.11 4.91
CA SER A 337 -15.67 33.01 6.04
C SER A 337 -16.20 32.24 7.27
N ASP A 338 -15.84 32.67 8.46
CA ASP A 338 -16.42 32.14 9.70
C ASP A 338 -17.84 32.67 9.94
N GLY A 339 -18.20 33.82 9.33
CA GLY A 339 -19.54 34.45 9.46
C GLY A 339 -20.42 34.19 8.23
N LEU A 340 -21.68 33.79 8.46
CA LEU A 340 -22.65 33.50 7.37
C LEU A 340 -23.00 34.72 6.51
N ASN A 341 -22.87 35.92 7.06
CA ASN A 341 -23.20 37.18 6.39
C ASN A 341 -21.95 37.97 5.92
N VAL A 342 -20.79 37.32 5.86
CA VAL A 342 -19.50 37.95 5.48
C VAL A 342 -18.92 37.26 4.26
N LEU A 343 -18.52 38.04 3.24
CA LEU A 343 -17.71 37.52 2.13
C LEU A 343 -16.28 37.40 2.60
N PRO A 344 -15.62 36.24 2.37
CA PRO A 344 -14.24 36.03 2.80
C PRO A 344 -13.27 36.93 2.05
N GLN A 345 -12.28 37.48 2.75
CA GLN A 345 -11.11 38.12 2.13
C GLN A 345 -10.13 37.08 1.61
N GLU A 346 -10.11 35.91 2.25
CA GLU A 346 -9.34 34.76 1.83
C GLU A 346 -10.21 33.51 2.01
N ALA A 347 -10.15 32.62 1.03
CA ALA A 347 -10.69 31.26 1.13
C ALA A 347 -9.68 30.28 0.54
N PHE A 348 -9.68 29.07 1.04
CA PHE A 348 -8.78 28.04 0.50
C PHE A 348 -9.47 26.68 0.42
N VAL A 349 -8.87 25.83 -0.41
CA VAL A 349 -9.10 24.39 -0.44
C VAL A 349 -7.75 23.70 -0.41
N THR A 350 -7.64 22.57 0.31
CA THR A 350 -6.47 21.72 0.26
C THR A 350 -6.70 20.54 -0.66
N GLY A 351 -5.62 20.07 -1.27
CA GLY A 351 -5.62 18.88 -2.08
C GLY A 351 -4.51 17.94 -1.65
N ASN A 352 -4.85 16.66 -1.46
CA ASN A 352 -3.89 15.59 -1.29
C ASN A 352 -3.51 15.03 -2.66
N MET A 353 -2.24 15.00 -2.96
CA MET A 353 -1.69 14.52 -4.22
C MET A 353 -0.91 13.24 -4.02
N ARG A 354 -0.98 12.34 -5.02
CA ARG A 354 -0.15 11.14 -5.07
C ARG A 354 0.59 11.13 -6.40
N PHE A 355 1.90 11.35 -6.35
CA PHE A 355 2.76 11.53 -7.52
C PHE A 355 3.22 10.21 -8.09
N ILE A 356 3.32 10.13 -9.43
CA ILE A 356 3.83 8.96 -10.13
C ILE A 356 5.19 9.28 -10.78
N PRO A 357 6.13 8.32 -10.91
CA PRO A 357 7.52 8.62 -11.33
C PRO A 357 7.67 9.34 -12.66
N HIS A 358 6.77 9.12 -13.63
CA HIS A 358 6.85 9.75 -14.94
C HIS A 358 6.33 11.20 -14.98
N GLN A 359 5.82 11.68 -13.86
CA GLN A 359 5.34 13.05 -13.67
C GLN A 359 5.53 13.38 -12.18
N ASP A 360 6.75 13.82 -11.87
CA ASP A 360 7.20 14.05 -10.51
C ASP A 360 6.44 15.16 -9.78
N THR A 361 6.85 15.44 -8.58
CA THR A 361 6.24 16.47 -7.73
C THR A 361 6.29 17.84 -8.38
N GLU A 362 7.45 18.26 -8.90
CA GLU A 362 7.64 19.59 -9.47
C GLU A 362 6.75 19.79 -10.71
N GLU A 363 6.78 18.84 -11.65
CA GLU A 363 5.94 18.88 -12.85
C GLU A 363 4.46 18.85 -12.50
N SER A 364 4.06 17.96 -11.59
CA SER A 364 2.64 17.82 -11.20
C SER A 364 2.09 19.07 -10.52
N VAL A 365 2.86 19.67 -9.60
CA VAL A 365 2.49 20.94 -8.94
C VAL A 365 2.46 22.09 -9.94
N ALA A 366 3.38 22.15 -10.88
CA ALA A 366 3.37 23.16 -11.93
C ALA A 366 2.09 23.07 -12.78
N LEU A 367 1.71 21.87 -13.22
CA LEU A 367 0.49 21.65 -14.03
C LEU A 367 -0.78 22.10 -13.32
N ILE A 368 -0.97 21.70 -12.06
CA ILE A 368 -2.18 22.09 -11.32
C ILE A 368 -2.17 23.58 -10.98
N SER A 369 -0.99 24.19 -10.76
CA SER A 369 -0.85 25.62 -10.54
C SER A 369 -1.24 26.44 -11.76
N GLU A 370 -0.94 25.96 -12.97
CA GLU A 370 -1.38 26.63 -14.22
C GLU A 370 -2.91 26.59 -14.35
N VAL A 371 -3.57 25.53 -13.89
CA VAL A 371 -5.05 25.51 -13.83
C VAL A 371 -5.56 26.49 -12.78
N ALA A 372 -4.96 26.54 -11.59
CA ALA A 372 -5.35 27.44 -10.49
C ALA A 372 -5.22 28.93 -10.90
N LYS A 373 -4.13 29.30 -11.60
CA LYS A 373 -3.88 30.67 -12.10
C LYS A 373 -5.01 31.20 -13.01
N LYS A 374 -5.68 30.35 -13.79
CA LYS A 374 -6.82 30.79 -14.64
C LYS A 374 -7.95 31.39 -13.79
N TYR A 375 -8.03 31.03 -12.54
CA TYR A 375 -9.04 31.49 -11.59
C TYR A 375 -8.49 32.48 -10.56
N ASP A 376 -7.28 33.03 -10.78
CA ASP A 376 -6.60 33.91 -9.84
C ASP A 376 -6.50 33.27 -8.44
N ILE A 377 -5.96 32.03 -8.42
CA ILE A 377 -5.74 31.21 -7.22
C ILE A 377 -4.24 30.99 -7.09
N GLU A 378 -3.74 31.27 -5.90
CA GLU A 378 -2.35 30.98 -5.52
C GLU A 378 -2.22 29.51 -5.09
N THR A 379 -1.09 28.88 -5.42
CA THR A 379 -0.78 27.50 -5.00
C THR A 379 0.37 27.54 -3.99
N GLU A 380 0.17 26.92 -2.85
CA GLU A 380 1.17 26.75 -1.78
C GLU A 380 1.38 25.26 -1.54
N VAL A 381 2.61 24.78 -1.62
CA VAL A 381 2.96 23.40 -1.25
C VAL A 381 3.22 23.38 0.24
N ILE A 382 2.39 22.61 0.97
CA ILE A 382 2.55 22.43 2.42
C ILE A 382 3.64 21.38 2.68
N TYR A 383 3.55 20.27 1.95
CA TYR A 383 4.51 19.17 1.99
C TYR A 383 4.51 18.44 0.65
N SER A 384 5.66 17.90 0.26
CA SER A 384 5.72 16.99 -0.88
C SER A 384 6.96 16.11 -0.84
N ASP A 385 6.80 14.87 -1.31
CA ASP A 385 7.86 13.89 -1.52
C ASP A 385 7.62 13.15 -2.83
N ASN A 386 8.69 12.83 -3.55
CA ASN A 386 8.60 12.11 -4.81
C ASN A 386 8.26 10.63 -4.59
N ALA A 387 7.78 9.97 -5.66
CA ALA A 387 7.62 8.53 -5.68
C ALA A 387 8.93 7.82 -5.31
N CYS A 388 8.81 6.68 -4.63
CA CYS A 388 9.97 5.85 -4.31
C CYS A 388 10.64 5.32 -5.59
N PRO A 389 11.95 5.03 -5.54
CA PRO A 389 12.60 4.24 -6.59
C PRO A 389 11.83 2.95 -6.84
N VAL A 390 11.72 2.58 -8.11
CA VAL A 390 11.04 1.33 -8.49
C VAL A 390 11.96 0.16 -8.21
N VAL A 391 11.49 -0.81 -7.42
CA VAL A 391 12.20 -2.07 -7.21
C VAL A 391 12.13 -2.90 -8.49
N ASP A 392 13.26 -3.43 -8.92
CA ASP A 392 13.28 -4.35 -10.06
C ASP A 392 12.59 -5.66 -9.68
N PHE A 393 11.47 -5.96 -10.35
CA PHE A 393 10.77 -7.23 -10.16
C PHE A 393 11.50 -8.45 -10.74
N ASN A 394 12.69 -8.27 -11.35
CA ASN A 394 13.63 -9.32 -11.67
C ASN A 394 14.78 -9.42 -10.65
N SER A 395 14.73 -8.66 -9.56
CA SER A 395 15.74 -8.71 -8.51
C SER A 395 15.71 -10.04 -7.75
N LYS A 396 16.86 -10.42 -7.18
CA LYS A 396 16.96 -11.64 -6.35
C LYS A 396 15.93 -11.65 -5.19
N PRO A 397 15.73 -10.56 -4.43
CA PRO A 397 14.73 -10.55 -3.37
C PRO A 397 13.29 -10.75 -3.87
N PHE A 398 12.92 -10.18 -5.03
CA PHE A 398 11.59 -10.37 -5.59
C PHE A 398 11.38 -11.85 -6.02
N HIS A 399 12.35 -12.45 -6.70
CA HIS A 399 12.29 -13.86 -7.04
C HIS A 399 12.24 -14.77 -5.81
N MET A 400 12.95 -14.42 -4.74
CA MET A 400 12.85 -15.15 -3.46
C MET A 400 11.45 -15.09 -2.87
N VAL A 401 10.76 -13.95 -2.95
CA VAL A 401 9.33 -13.84 -2.57
C VAL A 401 8.47 -14.77 -3.44
N GLU A 402 8.70 -14.84 -4.76
CA GLU A 402 7.97 -15.77 -5.65
C GLU A 402 8.18 -17.22 -5.27
N GLU A 403 9.42 -17.63 -5.02
CA GLU A 403 9.77 -19.01 -4.66
C GLU A 403 9.18 -19.41 -3.31
N VAL A 404 9.32 -18.55 -2.30
CA VAL A 404 8.76 -18.80 -0.95
C VAL A 404 7.23 -18.83 -1.00
N ALA A 405 6.61 -17.92 -1.77
CA ALA A 405 5.16 -17.95 -1.94
C ALA A 405 4.68 -19.22 -2.65
N ALA A 406 5.43 -19.73 -3.63
CA ALA A 406 5.08 -20.99 -4.31
C ALA A 406 5.10 -22.21 -3.37
N GLU A 407 5.94 -22.18 -2.33
CA GLU A 407 6.00 -23.24 -1.33
C GLU A 407 4.91 -23.12 -0.24
N VAL A 408 4.68 -21.90 0.25
CA VAL A 408 3.75 -21.64 1.36
C VAL A 408 2.31 -21.54 0.86
N TYR A 409 2.11 -21.00 -0.33
CA TYR A 409 0.81 -20.74 -0.97
C TYR A 409 0.73 -21.41 -2.36
N PRO A 410 0.70 -22.74 -2.45
CA PRO A 410 0.76 -23.44 -3.73
C PRO A 410 -0.30 -22.97 -4.72
N GLY A 411 0.14 -22.60 -5.91
CA GLY A 411 -0.71 -22.15 -6.99
C GLY A 411 -1.07 -20.67 -6.99
N VAL A 412 -0.83 -19.93 -5.92
CA VAL A 412 -1.03 -18.47 -5.89
C VAL A 412 -0.09 -17.78 -6.87
N GLY A 413 -0.60 -16.85 -7.67
CA GLY A 413 0.21 -16.04 -8.58
C GLY A 413 0.85 -14.87 -7.84
N ILE A 414 2.11 -14.53 -8.13
CA ILE A 414 2.75 -13.32 -7.60
C ILE A 414 2.80 -12.25 -8.66
N CYS A 415 2.32 -11.06 -8.32
CA CYS A 415 2.26 -9.92 -9.23
C CYS A 415 2.89 -8.68 -8.62
N PRO A 416 3.84 -8.01 -9.32
CA PRO A 416 4.27 -6.69 -8.93
C PRO A 416 3.12 -5.69 -9.15
N TYR A 417 2.98 -4.68 -8.27
CA TYR A 417 1.98 -3.64 -8.47
C TYR A 417 2.47 -2.26 -8.00
N VAL A 418 1.73 -1.24 -8.43
CA VAL A 418 1.92 0.14 -7.98
C VAL A 418 1.06 0.36 -6.75
N MET A 419 1.69 0.61 -5.62
CA MET A 419 1.02 0.99 -4.40
C MET A 419 0.61 2.46 -4.47
N THR A 420 -0.68 2.70 -4.32
CA THR A 420 -1.27 4.05 -4.40
C THR A 420 -1.33 4.74 -3.05
N GLY A 421 -1.29 3.97 -1.95
CA GLY A 421 -1.07 4.43 -0.59
C GLY A 421 0.40 4.76 -0.32
N GLY A 422 0.73 5.04 0.91
CA GLY A 422 2.10 5.21 1.38
C GLY A 422 2.39 4.21 2.49
N THR A 423 3.67 3.87 2.69
CA THR A 423 4.16 3.08 3.82
C THR A 423 5.44 3.69 4.37
N ASP A 424 5.87 3.22 5.53
CA ASP A 424 7.14 3.64 6.12
C ASP A 424 8.38 3.20 5.30
N ALA A 425 8.24 2.22 4.39
CA ALA A 425 9.32 1.79 3.48
C ALA A 425 9.93 2.93 2.68
N LYS A 426 9.19 4.00 2.40
CA LYS A 426 9.69 5.18 1.67
C LYS A 426 10.90 5.85 2.33
N PHE A 427 11.00 5.78 3.65
CA PHE A 427 12.11 6.38 4.41
C PHE A 427 13.39 5.56 4.32
N TYR A 428 13.29 4.26 4.00
CA TYR A 428 14.42 3.33 3.97
C TYR A 428 15.14 3.26 2.62
N ARG A 429 14.71 4.02 1.63
CA ARG A 429 15.25 4.00 0.26
C ARG A 429 16.77 4.23 0.14
N ASP A 430 17.39 4.87 1.14
CA ASP A 430 18.85 5.06 1.18
C ASP A 430 19.59 3.85 1.80
N LEU A 431 18.88 2.93 2.43
CA LEU A 431 19.43 1.73 3.05
C LEU A 431 19.37 0.51 2.13
N SER A 432 18.43 0.48 1.17
CA SER A 432 18.26 -0.62 0.21
C SER A 432 17.61 -0.16 -1.09
N ASP A 433 18.04 -0.73 -2.19
CA ASP A 433 17.37 -0.61 -3.49
C ASP A 433 16.14 -1.54 -3.62
N ASN A 434 15.97 -2.49 -2.67
CA ASN A 434 14.93 -3.51 -2.66
C ASN A 434 13.94 -3.29 -1.50
N CYS A 435 13.19 -2.19 -1.56
CA CYS A 435 12.12 -1.89 -0.62
C CYS A 435 10.80 -2.51 -1.13
N LEU A 436 10.51 -3.75 -0.75
CA LEU A 436 9.29 -4.46 -1.10
C LEU A 436 8.16 -4.13 -0.12
N ARG A 437 6.90 -4.12 -0.59
CA ARG A 437 5.70 -3.95 0.25
C ARG A 437 4.84 -5.19 0.08
N PHE A 438 4.92 -6.10 1.05
CA PHE A 438 4.19 -7.35 1.02
C PHE A 438 4.03 -7.95 2.41
N ALA A 439 2.81 -7.93 2.91
CA ALA A 439 2.40 -8.73 4.06
C ALA A 439 1.92 -10.09 3.55
N PRO A 440 2.61 -11.19 3.83
CA PRO A 440 2.26 -12.51 3.29
C PRO A 440 1.06 -13.12 4.03
N LEU A 441 -0.05 -12.40 4.05
CA LEU A 441 -1.31 -12.79 4.71
C LEU A 441 -2.42 -12.92 3.67
N TYR A 442 -3.18 -14.00 3.75
CA TYR A 442 -4.37 -14.18 2.95
C TYR A 442 -5.55 -13.46 3.60
N ILE A 443 -6.20 -12.62 2.80
CA ILE A 443 -7.44 -11.94 3.17
C ILE A 443 -8.46 -12.04 2.03
N ASN A 444 -9.74 -12.06 2.37
CA ASN A 444 -10.82 -11.99 1.40
C ASN A 444 -11.17 -10.54 1.06
N GLN A 445 -12.05 -10.33 0.08
CA GLN A 445 -12.46 -9.00 -0.37
C GLN A 445 -13.15 -8.16 0.73
N GLN A 446 -13.89 -8.80 1.63
CA GLN A 446 -14.55 -8.09 2.72
C GLN A 446 -13.53 -7.60 3.75
N GLN A 447 -12.56 -8.44 4.10
CA GLN A 447 -11.44 -8.07 4.98
C GLN A 447 -10.59 -6.96 4.37
N TYR A 448 -10.30 -7.05 3.06
CA TYR A 448 -9.59 -5.97 2.37
C TYR A 448 -10.36 -4.64 2.40
N ALA A 449 -11.68 -4.68 2.19
CA ALA A 449 -12.53 -3.49 2.22
C ALA A 449 -12.72 -2.90 3.63
N SER A 450 -12.41 -3.64 4.69
CA SER A 450 -12.51 -3.20 6.08
C SER A 450 -11.29 -2.41 6.59
N ILE A 451 -10.18 -2.42 5.84
CA ILE A 451 -8.99 -1.60 6.16
C ILE A 451 -9.40 -0.13 6.26
N HIS A 452 -9.04 0.54 7.36
CA HIS A 452 -9.50 1.88 7.75
C HIS A 452 -11.02 2.05 7.86
N GLY A 453 -11.79 0.96 7.62
CA GLY A 453 -13.25 0.92 7.72
C GLY A 453 -13.73 0.37 9.06
N LEU A 454 -14.98 -0.11 9.06
CA LEU A 454 -15.60 -0.81 10.20
C LEU A 454 -15.39 -2.32 10.07
N ASN A 455 -15.46 -3.01 11.20
CA ASN A 455 -15.50 -4.48 11.26
C ASN A 455 -14.24 -5.16 10.69
N GLU A 456 -13.08 -4.53 10.89
CA GLU A 456 -11.79 -5.09 10.50
C GLU A 456 -11.55 -6.40 11.24
N ASN A 457 -11.15 -7.44 10.50
CA ASN A 457 -10.89 -8.75 11.04
C ASN A 457 -9.97 -9.58 10.14
N ILE A 458 -9.31 -10.59 10.72
CA ILE A 458 -8.52 -11.57 9.99
C ILE A 458 -8.79 -12.97 10.52
N CYS A 459 -8.89 -13.97 9.63
CA CYS A 459 -9.05 -15.35 10.05
C CYS A 459 -7.73 -15.89 10.62
N GLN A 460 -7.78 -16.45 11.84
CA GLN A 460 -6.61 -17.01 12.54
C GLN A 460 -5.85 -18.05 11.71
N GLY A 461 -6.56 -18.77 10.83
CA GLY A 461 -5.99 -19.76 9.92
C GLY A 461 -5.05 -19.20 8.84
N ALA A 462 -5.04 -17.88 8.62
CA ALA A 462 -4.10 -17.22 7.73
C ALA A 462 -2.72 -16.97 8.39
N LEU A 463 -2.67 -16.90 9.72
CA LEU A 463 -1.47 -16.55 10.47
C LEU A 463 -0.33 -17.58 10.35
N PRO A 464 -0.57 -18.91 10.47
CA PRO A 464 0.50 -19.89 10.34
C PRO A 464 1.26 -19.81 9.02
N MET A 465 0.55 -19.57 7.92
CA MET A 465 1.15 -19.43 6.61
C MET A 465 2.02 -18.17 6.50
N GLY A 466 1.57 -17.04 7.08
CA GLY A 466 2.36 -15.83 7.18
C GLY A 466 3.64 -16.05 7.98
N VAL A 467 3.55 -16.74 9.12
CA VAL A 467 4.73 -17.09 9.94
C VAL A 467 5.70 -17.98 9.17
N ASP A 468 5.20 -19.00 8.47
CA ASP A 468 6.04 -19.92 7.69
C ASP A 468 6.70 -19.20 6.50
N PHE A 469 6.03 -18.22 5.91
CA PHE A 469 6.61 -17.37 4.87
C PHE A 469 7.83 -16.60 5.41
N TYR A 470 7.69 -15.89 6.54
CA TYR A 470 8.80 -15.13 7.12
C TYR A 470 9.97 -16.04 7.54
N LYS A 471 9.70 -17.22 8.11
CA LYS A 471 10.75 -18.20 8.42
C LYS A 471 11.55 -18.59 7.19
N LYS A 472 10.86 -18.92 6.08
CA LYS A 472 11.53 -19.30 4.83
C LYS A 472 12.30 -18.15 4.19
N MET A 473 11.82 -16.91 4.33
CA MET A 473 12.58 -15.73 3.91
C MET A 473 13.88 -15.61 4.71
N ILE A 474 13.84 -15.80 6.04
CA ILE A 474 15.04 -15.77 6.90
C ILE A 474 16.00 -16.92 6.57
N GLU A 475 15.49 -18.13 6.34
CA GLU A 475 16.30 -19.32 5.99
C GLU A 475 17.08 -19.15 4.68
N ARG A 476 16.62 -18.31 3.75
CA ARG A 476 17.20 -18.12 2.42
C ARG A 476 18.03 -16.84 2.29
N SER A 477 18.04 -16.02 3.32
CA SER A 477 18.81 -14.78 3.40
C SER A 477 20.17 -15.00 4.03
#